data_36d6570cdc6a9679cdfc40f7676c19e6
#
_entry.id   36d6570cdc6a9679cdfc40f7676c19e6
#
_cell.length_a   1.000
_cell.length_b   1.000
_cell.length_c   1.000
_cell.angle_alpha   90.00
_cell.angle_beta   90.00
_cell.angle_gamma   90.00
#
_symmetry.space_group_name_H-M   'P 1'
#
loop_
_entity.id
_entity.type
_entity.pdbx_description
1 polymer ?
#
loop_
_entity_poly.entity_id
_entity_poly.type
_entity_poly.pdbx_seq_one_letter_code
_entity_poly.pdbx_strand_id
1 'polypeptide(L)'
;MYKRQVYSEAVGDALAYVVKARVQLLRDLGASNSADSAFSLIQGIETLSLRLERHVQNAQEIAEWLDARDDVAAVWYAGLPTSPWYAAANRYAPRGVGAVLSFELKGGVDAGRALVDSLQLFSHLANIGDVRSLVIHPASTTHSQLTPEEQLTTGVTPGLVRLSVGLENVDDLRSDLAAGFAAARAVTEAGLRAS
;
A
#
# COMPACT_ATOMS: atom_id res chain seq x y z
N MET A 1 12.83 25.78 5.87
CA MET A 1 11.66 26.66 5.92
C MET A 1 11.88 27.94 5.11
N TYR A 2 12.96 28.65 5.27
CA TYR A 2 13.26 29.93 4.59
C TYR A 2 13.34 29.87 3.04
N LYS A 3 13.79 28.78 2.45
CA LYS A 3 13.97 28.68 0.97
C LYS A 3 12.65 28.62 0.16
N ARG A 4 11.51 28.29 0.79
CA ARG A 4 10.21 28.28 0.12
C ARG A 4 9.66 29.69 -0.03
N GLN A 5 9.86 30.53 0.97
CA GLN A 5 9.34 31.90 0.99
C GLN A 5 9.93 32.76 -0.14
N VAL A 6 11.24 32.64 -0.42
CA VAL A 6 11.90 33.40 -1.48
C VAL A 6 11.24 33.20 -2.85
N TYR A 7 10.83 31.96 -3.18
CA TYR A 7 10.17 31.71 -4.47
C TYR A 7 8.72 32.16 -4.46
N SER A 8 7.99 31.98 -3.33
CA SER A 8 6.61 32.45 -3.20
C SER A 8 6.53 33.97 -3.28
N GLU A 9 7.46 34.69 -2.66
CA GLU A 9 7.56 36.16 -2.72
C GLU A 9 7.89 36.67 -4.13
N ALA A 10 8.76 35.95 -4.86
CA ALA A 10 9.20 36.36 -6.18
C ALA A 10 8.17 36.11 -7.29
N VAL A 11 7.45 34.98 -7.26
CA VAL A 11 6.59 34.50 -8.37
C VAL A 11 5.20 34.05 -7.94
N GLY A 12 4.85 34.20 -6.69
CA GLY A 12 3.60 33.70 -6.11
C GLY A 12 3.60 32.19 -5.84
N ASP A 13 2.72 31.74 -4.97
CA ASP A 13 2.66 30.35 -4.50
C ASP A 13 2.40 29.34 -5.62
N ALA A 14 1.59 29.72 -6.60
CA ALA A 14 1.23 28.82 -7.72
C ALA A 14 2.44 28.43 -8.59
N LEU A 15 3.42 29.30 -8.73
CA LEU A 15 4.62 29.06 -9.56
C LEU A 15 5.88 28.71 -8.76
N ALA A 16 5.87 28.94 -7.46
CA ALA A 16 7.04 28.79 -6.58
C ALA A 16 7.68 27.40 -6.70
N TYR A 17 6.88 26.34 -6.75
CA TYR A 17 7.37 24.96 -6.88
C TYR A 17 8.10 24.74 -8.22
N VAL A 18 7.46 25.11 -9.32
CA VAL A 18 8.01 24.88 -10.68
C VAL A 18 9.29 25.68 -10.87
N VAL A 19 9.30 26.95 -10.44
CA VAL A 19 10.47 27.82 -10.54
C VAL A 19 11.62 27.26 -9.70
N LYS A 20 11.39 26.91 -8.45
CA LYS A 20 12.41 26.29 -7.59
C LYS A 20 12.96 24.99 -8.19
N ALA A 21 12.08 24.11 -8.67
CA ALA A 21 12.48 22.85 -9.28
C ALA A 21 13.40 23.07 -10.50
N ARG A 22 13.10 24.04 -11.35
CA ARG A 22 13.86 24.32 -12.59
C ARG A 22 15.13 25.12 -12.36
N VAL A 23 15.07 26.22 -11.61
CA VAL A 23 16.23 27.14 -11.49
C VAL A 23 17.21 26.75 -10.40
N GLN A 24 16.82 25.94 -9.43
CA GLN A 24 17.70 25.48 -8.36
C GLN A 24 18.01 23.99 -8.49
N LEU A 25 16.98 23.13 -8.40
CA LEU A 25 17.21 21.69 -8.33
C LEU A 25 17.69 21.11 -9.66
N LEU A 26 16.97 21.34 -10.75
CA LEU A 26 17.32 20.79 -12.05
C LEU A 26 18.64 21.39 -12.58
N ARG A 27 18.78 22.73 -12.50
CA ARG A 27 19.99 23.41 -12.95
C ARG A 27 21.22 23.01 -12.15
N ASP A 28 21.12 22.98 -10.82
CA ASP A 28 22.30 22.81 -9.96
C ASP A 28 22.70 21.32 -9.85
N LEU A 29 21.73 20.39 -9.89
CA LEU A 29 22.00 18.95 -9.90
C LEU A 29 22.24 18.38 -11.29
N GLY A 30 21.76 19.04 -12.34
CA GLY A 30 21.92 18.61 -13.72
C GLY A 30 21.25 17.29 -14.07
N ALA A 31 20.23 16.87 -13.27
CA ALA A 31 19.56 15.60 -13.48
C ALA A 31 18.82 15.58 -14.82
N SER A 32 19.07 14.56 -15.63
CA SER A 32 18.40 14.32 -16.91
C SER A 32 18.23 12.83 -17.16
N ASN A 33 17.16 12.46 -17.87
CA ASN A 33 16.99 11.08 -18.29
C ASN A 33 17.92 10.73 -19.43
N SER A 34 18.54 9.55 -19.37
CA SER A 34 19.18 8.94 -20.53
C SER A 34 18.13 8.49 -21.56
N ALA A 35 18.55 8.29 -22.81
CA ALA A 35 17.68 7.74 -23.85
C ALA A 35 17.13 6.36 -23.47
N ASP A 36 17.95 5.51 -22.86
CA ASP A 36 17.55 4.17 -22.42
C ASP A 36 16.51 4.23 -21.29
N SER A 37 16.68 5.15 -20.33
CA SER A 37 15.68 5.36 -19.27
C SER A 37 14.36 5.87 -19.84
N ALA A 38 14.40 6.80 -20.79
CA ALA A 38 13.20 7.32 -21.46
C ALA A 38 12.49 6.20 -22.26
N PHE A 39 13.24 5.38 -22.98
CA PHE A 39 12.70 4.23 -23.71
C PHE A 39 12.03 3.23 -22.77
N SER A 40 12.68 2.87 -21.66
CA SER A 40 12.11 1.95 -20.66
C SER A 40 10.82 2.50 -20.04
N LEU A 41 10.74 3.82 -19.78
CA LEU A 41 9.51 4.45 -19.28
C LEU A 41 8.38 4.39 -20.32
N ILE A 42 8.67 4.65 -21.60
CA ILE A 42 7.69 4.54 -22.69
C ILE A 42 7.15 3.13 -22.77
N GLN A 43 8.03 2.12 -22.79
CA GLN A 43 7.63 0.70 -22.80
C GLN A 43 6.71 0.35 -21.61
N GLY A 44 7.05 0.85 -20.41
CA GLY A 44 6.22 0.67 -19.23
C GLY A 44 4.85 1.34 -19.33
N ILE A 45 4.75 2.50 -19.97
CA ILE A 45 3.50 3.24 -20.15
C ILE A 45 2.59 2.57 -21.18
N GLU A 46 3.13 1.99 -22.25
CA GLU A 46 2.34 1.36 -23.34
C GLU A 46 1.41 0.26 -22.84
N THR A 47 1.80 -0.48 -21.79
CA THR A 47 1.00 -1.56 -21.20
C THR A 47 0.36 -1.19 -19.86
N LEU A 48 0.50 0.07 -19.41
CA LEU A 48 0.07 0.50 -18.08
C LEU A 48 -1.43 0.31 -17.87
N SER A 49 -2.26 0.64 -18.86
CA SER A 49 -3.72 0.51 -18.76
C SER A 49 -4.16 -0.94 -18.54
N LEU A 50 -3.56 -1.90 -19.24
CA LEU A 50 -3.85 -3.32 -19.09
C LEU A 50 -3.44 -3.84 -17.72
N ARG A 51 -2.26 -3.42 -17.23
CA ARG A 51 -1.78 -3.81 -15.90
C ARG A 51 -2.64 -3.22 -14.79
N LEU A 52 -2.99 -1.93 -14.87
CA LEU A 52 -3.83 -1.29 -13.86
C LEU A 52 -5.23 -1.90 -13.79
N GLU A 53 -5.84 -2.28 -14.93
CA GLU A 53 -7.12 -2.96 -14.92
C GLU A 53 -7.05 -4.28 -14.14
N ARG A 54 -6.03 -5.10 -14.40
CA ARG A 54 -5.81 -6.35 -13.66
C ARG A 54 -5.50 -6.11 -12.18
N HIS A 55 -4.66 -5.13 -11.84
CA HIS A 55 -4.37 -4.77 -10.47
C HIS A 55 -5.64 -4.39 -9.68
N VAL A 56 -6.47 -3.53 -10.28
CA VAL A 56 -7.72 -3.08 -9.66
C VAL A 56 -8.70 -4.23 -9.48
N GLN A 57 -8.86 -5.08 -10.48
CA GLN A 57 -9.72 -6.26 -10.39
C GLN A 57 -9.28 -7.18 -9.26
N ASN A 58 -8.00 -7.55 -9.23
CA ASN A 58 -7.46 -8.41 -8.17
C ASN A 58 -7.63 -7.79 -6.78
N ALA A 59 -7.36 -6.48 -6.65
CA ALA A 59 -7.49 -5.78 -5.38
C ALA A 59 -8.94 -5.73 -4.88
N GLN A 60 -9.90 -5.50 -5.78
CA GLN A 60 -11.32 -5.51 -5.45
C GLN A 60 -11.74 -6.87 -4.92
N GLU A 61 -11.39 -7.94 -5.64
CA GLU A 61 -11.74 -9.31 -5.27
C GLU A 61 -11.07 -9.75 -3.94
N ILE A 62 -9.82 -9.33 -3.71
CA ILE A 62 -9.13 -9.59 -2.44
C ILE A 62 -9.77 -8.79 -1.30
N ALA A 63 -10.13 -7.52 -1.53
CA ALA A 63 -10.77 -6.68 -0.51
C ALA A 63 -12.13 -7.25 -0.09
N GLU A 64 -12.96 -7.67 -1.04
CA GLU A 64 -14.27 -8.31 -0.78
C GLU A 64 -14.10 -9.64 -0.02
N TRP A 65 -13.11 -10.44 -0.40
CA TRP A 65 -12.81 -11.70 0.29
C TRP A 65 -12.32 -11.45 1.72
N LEU A 66 -11.52 -10.42 1.96
CA LEU A 66 -11.06 -10.04 3.30
C LEU A 66 -12.20 -9.51 4.17
N ASP A 67 -13.09 -8.68 3.60
CA ASP A 67 -14.22 -8.07 4.32
C ASP A 67 -15.25 -9.11 4.80
N ALA A 68 -15.31 -10.25 4.11
CA ALA A 68 -16.18 -11.37 4.49
C ALA A 68 -15.60 -12.32 5.55
N ARG A 69 -14.40 -12.06 6.08
CA ARG A 69 -13.71 -12.98 7.00
C ARG A 69 -13.91 -12.62 8.47
N ASP A 70 -14.14 -13.64 9.30
CA ASP A 70 -14.31 -13.48 10.75
C ASP A 70 -13.02 -13.10 11.49
N ASP A 71 -11.85 -13.45 10.94
CA ASP A 71 -10.54 -13.16 11.53
C ASP A 71 -9.99 -11.75 11.15
N VAL A 72 -10.71 -11.03 10.29
CA VAL A 72 -10.46 -9.63 9.94
C VAL A 72 -11.41 -8.73 10.74
N ALA A 73 -10.87 -7.67 11.31
CA ALA A 73 -11.67 -6.71 12.08
C ALA A 73 -12.14 -5.52 11.22
N ALA A 74 -11.36 -5.12 10.22
CA ALA A 74 -11.68 -4.05 9.30
C ALA A 74 -10.88 -4.18 8.01
N VAL A 75 -11.41 -3.65 6.89
CA VAL A 75 -10.71 -3.51 5.62
C VAL A 75 -10.81 -2.06 5.15
N TRP A 76 -9.67 -1.46 4.82
CA TRP A 76 -9.58 -0.12 4.26
C TRP A 76 -9.26 -0.19 2.77
N TYR A 77 -10.31 -0.13 1.97
CA TYR A 77 -10.25 -0.05 0.52
C TYR A 77 -11.42 0.78 0.00
N ALA A 78 -11.14 1.82 -0.77
CA ALA A 78 -12.17 2.76 -1.21
C ALA A 78 -13.19 2.15 -2.19
N GLY A 79 -12.91 0.99 -2.76
CA GLY A 79 -13.82 0.23 -3.63
C GLY A 79 -14.87 -0.61 -2.91
N LEU A 80 -14.80 -0.73 -1.58
CA LEU A 80 -15.82 -1.44 -0.80
C LEU A 80 -17.01 -0.54 -0.48
N PRO A 81 -18.26 -1.01 -0.59
CA PRO A 81 -19.45 -0.24 -0.19
C PRO A 81 -19.44 0.20 1.27
N THR A 82 -18.76 -0.53 2.14
CA THR A 82 -18.56 -0.24 3.56
C THR A 82 -17.60 0.91 3.82
N SER A 83 -16.81 1.30 2.82
CA SER A 83 -15.81 2.37 2.94
C SER A 83 -16.47 3.76 3.02
N PRO A 84 -16.04 4.63 3.97
CA PRO A 84 -16.51 6.01 4.02
C PRO A 84 -16.14 6.83 2.76
N TRP A 85 -15.19 6.34 1.97
CA TRP A 85 -14.72 6.98 0.73
C TRP A 85 -15.37 6.43 -0.53
N TYR A 86 -16.28 5.45 -0.44
CA TYR A 86 -16.89 4.79 -1.59
C TYR A 86 -17.59 5.76 -2.55
N ALA A 87 -18.39 6.70 -2.03
CA ALA A 87 -19.09 7.69 -2.86
C ALA A 87 -18.10 8.62 -3.59
N ALA A 88 -17.02 9.05 -2.92
CA ALA A 88 -15.97 9.84 -3.52
C ALA A 88 -15.18 9.03 -4.56
N ALA A 89 -14.89 7.77 -4.28
CA ALA A 89 -14.23 6.85 -5.18
C ALA A 89 -15.01 6.69 -6.50
N ASN A 90 -16.30 6.42 -6.42
CA ASN A 90 -17.16 6.30 -7.60
C ASN A 90 -17.25 7.61 -8.42
N ARG A 91 -17.16 8.76 -7.76
CA ARG A 91 -17.20 10.06 -8.45
C ARG A 91 -15.88 10.39 -9.16
N TYR A 92 -14.75 10.16 -8.51
CA TYR A 92 -13.43 10.63 -8.98
C TYR A 92 -12.59 9.55 -9.66
N ALA A 93 -12.85 8.29 -9.37
CA ALA A 93 -12.13 7.14 -9.90
C ALA A 93 -13.09 6.02 -10.37
N PRO A 94 -14.03 6.32 -11.31
CA PRO A 94 -15.11 5.40 -11.70
C PRO A 94 -14.62 4.12 -12.39
N ARG A 95 -13.34 4.07 -12.82
CA ARG A 95 -12.72 2.88 -13.43
C ARG A 95 -11.93 2.02 -12.45
N GLY A 96 -11.94 2.39 -11.15
CA GLY A 96 -11.24 1.66 -10.09
C GLY A 96 -10.37 2.55 -9.23
N VAL A 97 -10.10 2.11 -8.01
CA VAL A 97 -9.49 2.90 -6.94
C VAL A 97 -8.05 2.48 -6.61
N GLY A 98 -7.38 1.83 -7.57
CA GLY A 98 -6.02 1.34 -7.39
C GLY A 98 -5.96 -0.05 -6.76
N ALA A 99 -4.76 -0.45 -6.34
CA ALA A 99 -4.48 -1.81 -5.89
C ALA A 99 -3.78 -1.86 -4.52
N VAL A 100 -3.82 -0.77 -3.77
CA VAL A 100 -3.32 -0.72 -2.40
C VAL A 100 -4.50 -0.77 -1.44
N LEU A 101 -4.47 -1.71 -0.54
CA LEU A 101 -5.45 -1.86 0.53
C LEU A 101 -4.77 -2.18 1.85
N SER A 102 -5.48 -1.99 2.93
CA SER A 102 -5.03 -2.43 4.25
C SER A 102 -6.16 -3.14 4.96
N PHE A 103 -5.83 -4.03 5.89
CA PHE A 103 -6.80 -4.67 6.75
C PHE A 103 -6.25 -4.83 8.16
N GLU A 104 -7.14 -4.93 9.13
CA GLU A 104 -6.82 -5.20 10.52
C GLU A 104 -7.04 -6.68 10.82
N LEU A 105 -5.98 -7.39 11.18
CA LEU A 105 -6.05 -8.78 11.63
C LEU A 105 -6.34 -8.83 13.12
N LYS A 106 -7.28 -9.68 13.53
CA LYS A 106 -7.49 -9.99 14.95
C LYS A 106 -6.30 -10.81 15.48
N GLY A 107 -5.81 -10.48 16.69
CA GLY A 107 -4.66 -11.17 17.31
C GLY A 107 -3.39 -10.32 17.45
N GLY A 108 -3.43 -9.07 16.98
CA GLY A 108 -2.38 -8.08 17.24
C GLY A 108 -1.05 -8.32 16.50
N VAL A 109 0.05 -7.87 17.09
CA VAL A 109 1.39 -7.82 16.45
C VAL A 109 1.89 -9.22 16.06
N ASP A 110 1.76 -10.20 16.96
CA ASP A 110 2.31 -11.53 16.73
C ASP A 110 1.54 -12.27 15.63
N ALA A 111 0.21 -12.11 15.58
CA ALA A 111 -0.61 -12.64 14.51
C ALA A 111 -0.28 -11.97 13.15
N GLY A 112 -0.13 -10.64 13.13
CA GLY A 112 0.26 -9.90 11.92
C GLY A 112 1.63 -10.33 11.37
N ARG A 113 2.61 -10.52 12.26
CA ARG A 113 3.93 -11.03 11.90
C ARG A 113 3.85 -12.45 11.36
N ALA A 114 3.17 -13.36 12.08
CA ALA A 114 3.02 -14.75 11.67
C ALA A 114 2.33 -14.90 10.31
N LEU A 115 1.31 -14.07 10.03
CA LEU A 115 0.68 -14.01 8.72
C LEU A 115 1.73 -13.68 7.65
N VAL A 116 2.42 -12.54 7.79
CA VAL A 116 3.33 -12.04 6.75
C VAL A 116 4.51 -12.98 6.53
N ASP A 117 5.08 -13.53 7.61
CA ASP A 117 6.25 -14.43 7.55
C ASP A 117 5.94 -15.79 6.90
N SER A 118 4.68 -16.20 6.86
CA SER A 118 4.25 -17.48 6.27
C SER A 118 3.90 -17.42 4.79
N LEU A 119 3.72 -16.22 4.22
CA LEU A 119 3.37 -16.06 2.81
C LEU A 119 4.54 -16.47 1.90
N GLN A 120 4.19 -17.08 0.77
CA GLN A 120 5.17 -17.57 -0.22
C GLN A 120 5.08 -16.82 -1.55
N LEU A 121 3.88 -16.34 -1.92
CA LEU A 121 3.63 -15.65 -3.17
C LEU A 121 3.79 -14.13 -3.00
N PHE A 122 3.24 -13.58 -1.92
CA PHE A 122 3.43 -12.18 -1.58
C PHE A 122 4.88 -11.90 -1.16
N SER A 123 5.52 -10.91 -1.78
CA SER A 123 6.85 -10.46 -1.38
C SER A 123 6.77 -9.52 -0.17
N HIS A 124 7.55 -9.78 0.87
CA HIS A 124 7.64 -8.92 2.05
C HIS A 124 8.48 -7.69 1.72
N LEU A 125 7.84 -6.67 1.17
CA LEU A 125 8.48 -5.44 0.68
C LEU A 125 7.54 -4.23 0.77
N ALA A 126 8.07 -3.11 1.24
CA ALA A 126 7.38 -1.83 1.28
C ALA A 126 7.54 -1.08 -0.06
N ASN A 127 6.67 -1.35 -1.03
CA ASN A 127 6.60 -0.64 -2.30
C ASN A 127 5.14 -0.54 -2.78
N ILE A 128 4.91 0.12 -3.90
CA ILE A 128 3.60 0.31 -4.54
C ILE A 128 3.77 0.22 -6.05
N GLY A 129 2.86 -0.50 -6.71
CA GLY A 129 2.80 -0.55 -8.18
C GLY A 129 3.76 -1.56 -8.83
N ASP A 130 4.34 -2.45 -8.06
CA ASP A 130 5.04 -3.62 -8.60
C ASP A 130 4.02 -4.57 -9.26
N VAL A 131 4.46 -5.30 -10.29
CA VAL A 131 3.64 -6.36 -10.92
C VAL A 131 3.42 -7.54 -9.98
N ARG A 132 4.27 -7.70 -8.97
CA ARG A 132 4.13 -8.68 -7.89
C ARG A 132 3.28 -8.14 -6.77
N SER A 133 2.55 -9.03 -6.12
CA SER A 133 1.87 -8.71 -4.88
C SER A 133 2.86 -8.53 -3.73
N LEU A 134 2.70 -7.44 -3.00
CA LEU A 134 3.58 -7.08 -1.89
C LEU A 134 2.77 -6.99 -0.60
N VAL A 135 3.41 -7.32 0.51
CA VAL A 135 2.83 -7.27 1.84
C VAL A 135 3.79 -6.65 2.84
N ILE A 136 3.28 -5.88 3.77
CA ILE A 136 4.00 -5.47 4.97
C ILE A 136 3.07 -5.52 6.20
N HIS A 137 3.69 -5.77 7.35
CA HIS A 137 3.11 -5.52 8.67
C HIS A 137 3.78 -4.28 9.26
N PRO A 138 3.18 -3.07 9.15
CA PRO A 138 3.86 -1.82 9.46
C PRO A 138 4.40 -1.74 10.88
N ALA A 139 3.67 -2.25 11.87
CA ALA A 139 4.07 -2.21 13.27
C ALA A 139 5.41 -2.92 13.54
N SER A 140 5.71 -4.02 12.83
CA SER A 140 6.97 -4.76 13.00
C SER A 140 8.05 -4.40 11.98
N THR A 141 7.76 -3.54 11.00
CA THR A 141 8.69 -3.19 9.91
C THR A 141 8.91 -1.68 9.80
N THR A 142 8.14 -0.99 8.97
CA THR A 142 8.34 0.43 8.63
C THR A 142 8.14 1.39 9.81
N HIS A 143 7.44 0.98 10.86
CA HIS A 143 7.17 1.79 12.06
C HIS A 143 7.73 1.14 13.34
N SER A 144 8.60 0.13 13.20
CA SER A 144 9.17 -0.60 14.35
C SER A 144 10.01 0.25 15.32
N GLN A 145 10.49 1.41 14.89
CA GLN A 145 11.22 2.36 15.72
C GLN A 145 10.32 3.25 16.58
N LEU A 146 9.00 3.25 16.33
CA LEU A 146 8.03 4.02 17.11
C LEU A 146 7.51 3.22 18.30
N THR A 147 7.19 3.92 19.39
CA THR A 147 6.46 3.29 20.50
C THR A 147 5.03 2.90 20.07
N PRO A 148 4.35 1.97 20.78
CA PRO A 148 2.97 1.61 20.45
C PRO A 148 2.02 2.82 20.41
N GLU A 149 2.19 3.79 21.29
CA GLU A 149 1.39 5.03 21.32
C GLU A 149 1.65 5.91 20.09
N GLU A 150 2.91 6.05 19.70
CA GLU A 150 3.29 6.79 18.49
C GLU A 150 2.78 6.08 17.22
N GLN A 151 2.83 4.74 17.17
CA GLN A 151 2.26 3.97 16.07
C GLN A 151 0.75 4.24 15.93
N LEU A 152 0.00 4.19 17.02
CA LEU A 152 -1.44 4.50 17.01
C LEU A 152 -1.71 5.94 16.54
N THR A 153 -0.89 6.90 16.96
CA THR A 153 -1.02 8.32 16.54
C THR A 153 -0.82 8.47 15.02
N THR A 154 0.00 7.61 14.40
CA THR A 154 0.21 7.59 12.95
C THR A 154 -0.79 6.69 12.20
N GLY A 155 -1.75 6.09 12.91
CA GLY A 155 -2.77 5.22 12.35
C GLY A 155 -2.30 3.76 12.13
N VAL A 156 -1.17 3.39 12.71
CA VAL A 156 -0.67 2.01 12.67
C VAL A 156 -1.13 1.26 13.91
N THR A 157 -2.08 0.37 13.70
CA THR A 157 -2.59 -0.54 14.73
C THR A 157 -1.76 -1.82 14.81
N PRO A 158 -1.83 -2.57 15.93
CA PRO A 158 -1.02 -3.78 16.13
C PRO A 158 -1.23 -4.88 15.08
N GLY A 159 -2.43 -5.01 14.54
CA GLY A 159 -2.80 -6.03 13.54
C GLY A 159 -2.88 -5.51 12.11
N LEU A 160 -2.44 -4.26 11.86
CA LEU A 160 -2.51 -3.65 10.53
C LEU A 160 -1.59 -4.36 9.55
N VAL A 161 -2.16 -4.84 8.45
CA VAL A 161 -1.43 -5.39 7.31
C VAL A 161 -1.77 -4.57 6.07
N ARG A 162 -0.75 -4.19 5.29
CA ARG A 162 -0.94 -3.49 4.01
C ARG A 162 -0.54 -4.40 2.85
N LEU A 163 -1.40 -4.45 1.83
CA LEU A 163 -1.14 -5.12 0.57
C LEU A 163 -0.99 -4.10 -0.56
N SER A 164 -0.07 -4.39 -1.48
CA SER A 164 -0.05 -3.83 -2.83
C SER A 164 -0.27 -5.00 -3.79
N VAL A 165 -1.49 -5.13 -4.29
CA VAL A 165 -1.92 -6.32 -5.04
C VAL A 165 -1.38 -6.29 -6.46
N GLY A 166 -0.78 -7.38 -6.90
CA GLY A 166 -0.13 -7.54 -8.20
C GLY A 166 -1.04 -8.14 -9.27
N LEU A 167 -0.40 -8.73 -10.29
CA LEU A 167 -1.04 -9.27 -11.49
C LEU A 167 -1.26 -10.79 -11.46
N GLU A 168 -0.86 -11.46 -10.39
CA GLU A 168 -0.94 -12.90 -10.22
C GLU A 168 -2.40 -13.40 -10.35
N ASN A 169 -2.58 -14.69 -10.46
CA ASN A 169 -3.92 -15.28 -10.39
C ASN A 169 -4.53 -14.99 -9.01
N VAL A 170 -5.75 -14.49 -8.98
CA VAL A 170 -6.42 -14.07 -7.73
C VAL A 170 -6.67 -15.24 -6.79
N ASP A 171 -6.92 -16.45 -7.31
CA ASP A 171 -7.12 -17.64 -6.47
C ASP A 171 -5.83 -18.09 -5.81
N ASP A 172 -4.67 -17.93 -6.48
CA ASP A 172 -3.37 -18.19 -5.90
C ASP A 172 -3.07 -17.19 -4.78
N LEU A 173 -3.40 -15.89 -5.00
CA LEU A 173 -3.28 -14.86 -3.95
C LEU A 173 -4.16 -15.17 -2.72
N ARG A 174 -5.41 -15.59 -2.94
CA ARG A 174 -6.31 -16.01 -1.86
C ARG A 174 -5.78 -17.24 -1.11
N SER A 175 -5.22 -18.18 -1.84
CA SER A 175 -4.67 -19.42 -1.25
C SER A 175 -3.46 -19.12 -0.38
N ASP A 176 -2.56 -18.25 -0.82
CA ASP A 176 -1.40 -17.81 -0.05
C ASP A 176 -1.83 -17.04 1.21
N LEU A 177 -2.73 -16.07 1.07
CA LEU A 177 -3.30 -15.35 2.21
C LEU A 177 -4.02 -16.30 3.19
N ALA A 178 -4.75 -17.31 2.71
CA ALA A 178 -5.44 -18.28 3.56
C ALA A 178 -4.44 -19.09 4.41
N ALA A 179 -3.29 -19.46 3.84
CA ALA A 179 -2.19 -20.08 4.59
C ALA A 179 -1.64 -19.12 5.66
N GLY A 180 -1.46 -17.84 5.32
CA GLY A 180 -1.07 -16.79 6.25
C GLY A 180 -2.04 -16.64 7.43
N PHE A 181 -3.34 -16.60 7.16
CA PHE A 181 -4.37 -16.56 8.18
C PHE A 181 -4.37 -17.81 9.08
N ALA A 182 -4.07 -18.98 8.54
CA ALA A 182 -3.94 -20.21 9.34
C ALA A 182 -2.75 -20.10 10.31
N ALA A 183 -1.60 -19.59 9.87
CA ALA A 183 -0.44 -19.35 10.73
C ALA A 183 -0.75 -18.33 11.85
N ALA A 184 -1.42 -17.23 11.51
CA ALA A 184 -1.83 -16.22 12.49
C ALA A 184 -2.76 -16.77 13.57
N ARG A 185 -3.75 -17.60 13.19
CA ARG A 185 -4.65 -18.27 14.16
C ARG A 185 -3.89 -19.19 15.10
N ALA A 186 -2.96 -19.98 14.58
CA ALA A 186 -2.17 -20.90 15.41
C ALA A 186 -1.38 -20.17 16.51
N VAL A 187 -0.80 -19.01 16.20
CA VAL A 187 -0.09 -18.17 17.19
C VAL A 187 -1.06 -17.59 18.22
N THR A 188 -2.21 -17.08 17.78
CA THR A 188 -3.22 -16.50 18.67
C THR A 188 -3.76 -17.53 19.65
N GLU A 189 -4.08 -18.76 19.18
CA GLU A 189 -4.54 -19.86 20.03
C GLU A 189 -3.47 -20.34 21.02
N ALA A 190 -2.20 -20.40 20.61
CA ALA A 190 -1.09 -20.75 21.49
C ALA A 190 -0.92 -19.72 22.61
N GLY A 191 -1.03 -18.42 22.30
CA GLY A 191 -0.99 -17.34 23.28
C GLY A 191 -2.11 -17.42 24.32
N LEU A 192 -3.35 -17.74 23.88
CA LEU A 192 -4.50 -17.89 24.77
C LEU A 192 -4.40 -19.11 25.71
N ARG A 193 -3.65 -20.17 25.33
CA ARG A 193 -3.42 -21.35 26.19
C ARG A 193 -2.31 -21.13 27.22
N ALA A 194 -1.44 -20.13 27.00
CA ALA A 194 -0.30 -19.82 27.85
C ALA A 194 -0.59 -18.72 28.90
N SER A 195 -1.72 -18.01 28.76
CA SER A 195 -2.21 -16.98 29.68
C SER A 195 -3.21 -17.57 30.70
#